data_bb90816c90b9243ef4b91088183ba667
#
_entry.id   bb90816c90b9243ef4b91088183ba667
#
_cell.length_a   1.000
_cell.length_b   1.000
_cell.length_c   1.000
_cell.angle_alpha   90.00
_cell.angle_beta   90.00
_cell.angle_gamma   90.00
#
_symmetry.space_group_name_H-M   'P 1'
#
loop_
_entity.id
_entity.type
_entity.pdbx_description
1 polymer ?
#
loop_
_entity_poly.entity_id
_entity_poly.type
_entity_poly.pdbx_seq_one_letter_code
_entity_poly.pdbx_strand_id
1 'polypeptide(L)'
;MKAIQIPEQGVLKVVDIEKPVCHDGEVLLKIKYVGFCGSDLNTYRGGNAMAKASVIPGHEIGAEIVEIGSGVPNSLKLGMTVTVNPYTNCGYCSSCRNRRYNACEHNETLGVQRDGAMCEYLALPWQKVIPVEGISARNCAIIEPMSVGFHAVNRAQVVDTDTVMVIGCGMVGIGAIVR
;
A
#
# COMPACT_ATOMS: atom_id res chain seq x y z
N MET A 1 4.07 -17.71 10.13
CA MET A 1 4.48 -16.32 10.41
C MET A 1 3.42 -15.59 11.20
N LYS A 2 3.78 -14.54 11.92
CA LYS A 2 2.80 -13.72 12.64
C LYS A 2 2.13 -12.70 11.72
N ALA A 3 0.84 -12.44 11.98
CA ALA A 3 0.09 -11.36 11.36
C ALA A 3 -0.87 -10.73 12.39
N ILE A 4 -1.24 -9.47 12.16
CA ILE A 4 -2.30 -8.80 12.90
C ILE A 4 -3.56 -8.85 12.04
N GLN A 5 -4.65 -9.36 12.59
CA GLN A 5 -5.92 -9.55 11.90
C GLN A 5 -7.06 -8.84 12.61
N ILE A 6 -7.97 -8.26 11.83
CA ILE A 6 -9.26 -7.75 12.30
C ILE A 6 -10.32 -8.79 11.86
N PRO A 7 -10.63 -9.79 12.71
CA PRO A 7 -11.59 -10.83 12.37
C PRO A 7 -13.03 -10.32 12.33
N GLU A 8 -13.33 -9.33 13.16
CA GLU A 8 -14.64 -8.68 13.26
C GLU A 8 -14.50 -7.29 13.87
N GLN A 9 -15.56 -6.51 13.83
CA GLN A 9 -15.60 -5.14 14.38
C GLN A 9 -15.14 -5.10 15.85
N GLY A 10 -14.21 -4.20 16.16
CA GLY A 10 -13.71 -3.97 17.51
C GLY A 10 -12.78 -5.05 18.05
N VAL A 11 -12.41 -6.04 17.22
CA VAL A 11 -11.52 -7.12 17.61
C VAL A 11 -10.23 -7.09 16.80
N LEU A 12 -9.10 -7.15 17.50
CA LEU A 12 -7.76 -7.25 16.92
C LEU A 12 -7.08 -8.48 17.48
N LYS A 13 -6.51 -9.32 16.62
CA LYS A 13 -5.82 -10.55 17.04
C LYS A 13 -4.46 -10.66 16.35
N VAL A 14 -3.48 -11.17 17.11
CA VAL A 14 -2.25 -11.70 16.51
C VAL A 14 -2.52 -13.16 16.18
N VAL A 15 -2.32 -13.51 14.93
CA VAL A 15 -2.58 -14.86 14.40
C VAL A 15 -1.32 -15.45 13.78
N ASP A 16 -1.24 -16.77 13.76
CA ASP A 16 -0.26 -17.49 12.97
C ASP A 16 -0.86 -17.87 11.63
N ILE A 17 -0.20 -17.50 10.56
CA ILE A 17 -0.56 -17.83 9.19
C ILE A 17 0.63 -18.46 8.46
N GLU A 18 0.39 -19.15 7.36
CA GLU A 18 1.45 -19.68 6.51
C GLU A 18 2.25 -18.54 5.89
N LYS A 19 3.57 -18.73 5.76
CA LYS A 19 4.42 -17.82 5.01
C LYS A 19 4.08 -17.95 3.53
N PRO A 20 3.83 -16.87 2.80
CA PRO A 20 3.51 -16.96 1.39
C PRO A 20 4.68 -17.52 0.58
N VAL A 21 4.36 -18.30 -0.44
CA VAL A 21 5.31 -18.79 -1.44
C VAL A 21 5.49 -17.71 -2.50
N CYS A 22 6.73 -17.51 -2.94
CA CYS A 22 7.04 -16.59 -4.04
C CYS A 22 6.84 -17.34 -5.37
N HIS A 23 5.83 -16.93 -6.14
CA HIS A 23 5.54 -17.52 -7.44
C HIS A 23 6.25 -16.79 -8.59
N ASP A 24 6.13 -17.33 -9.81
CA ASP A 24 6.63 -16.70 -11.02
C ASP A 24 5.99 -15.31 -11.20
N GLY A 25 6.81 -14.30 -11.53
CA GLY A 25 6.39 -12.92 -11.64
C GLY A 25 6.14 -12.20 -10.31
N GLU A 26 6.43 -12.83 -9.18
CA GLU A 26 6.29 -12.24 -7.85
C GLU A 26 7.64 -11.97 -7.17
N VAL A 27 7.59 -11.12 -6.17
CA VAL A 27 8.67 -10.94 -5.20
C VAL A 27 8.12 -11.15 -3.79
N LEU A 28 8.91 -11.80 -2.94
CA LEU A 28 8.62 -11.93 -1.52
C LEU A 28 9.28 -10.79 -0.77
N LEU A 29 8.49 -10.06 -0.04
CA LEU A 29 8.91 -8.94 0.79
C LEU A 29 8.95 -9.34 2.25
N LYS A 30 10.03 -8.99 2.95
CA LYS A 30 10.08 -8.96 4.40
C LYS A 30 9.62 -7.59 4.85
N ILE A 31 8.50 -7.52 5.52
CA ILE A 31 7.94 -6.26 6.00
C ILE A 31 8.80 -5.75 7.16
N LYS A 32 9.23 -4.49 7.07
CA LYS A 32 10.04 -3.82 8.10
C LYS A 32 9.23 -2.80 8.88
N TYR A 33 8.41 -2.03 8.18
CA TYR A 33 7.54 -1.00 8.74
C TYR A 33 6.22 -0.96 7.99
N VAL A 34 5.15 -0.75 8.74
CA VAL A 34 3.81 -0.50 8.20
C VAL A 34 3.26 0.72 8.90
N GLY A 35 2.78 1.70 8.13
CA GLY A 35 2.02 2.82 8.65
C GLY A 35 0.60 2.38 9.05
N PHE A 36 0.00 3.11 9.98
CA PHE A 36 -1.36 2.87 10.43
C PHE A 36 -2.27 3.97 9.88
N CYS A 37 -3.03 3.65 8.87
CA CYS A 37 -3.95 4.57 8.20
C CYS A 37 -5.27 4.75 8.98
N GLY A 38 -5.90 5.91 8.83
CA GLY A 38 -7.26 6.12 9.32
C GLY A 38 -8.28 5.13 8.76
N SER A 39 -8.04 4.57 7.57
CA SER A 39 -8.88 3.52 6.99
C SER A 39 -8.78 2.19 7.76
N ASP A 40 -7.62 1.84 8.30
CA ASP A 40 -7.45 0.65 9.15
C ASP A 40 -8.26 0.81 10.45
N LEU A 41 -8.22 2.01 11.04
CA LEU A 41 -9.03 2.34 12.21
C LEU A 41 -10.53 2.29 11.89
N ASN A 42 -10.91 2.77 10.72
CA ASN A 42 -12.30 2.73 10.27
C ASN A 42 -12.78 1.28 10.05
N THR A 43 -11.91 0.42 9.49
CA THR A 43 -12.17 -1.03 9.35
C THR A 43 -12.35 -1.67 10.74
N TYR A 44 -11.46 -1.37 11.68
CA TYR A 44 -11.57 -1.87 13.06
C TYR A 44 -12.88 -1.45 13.73
N ARG A 45 -13.35 -0.22 13.48
CA ARG A 45 -14.61 0.32 14.01
C ARG A 45 -15.87 -0.18 13.27
N GLY A 46 -15.71 -0.96 12.21
CA GLY A 46 -16.83 -1.47 11.40
C GLY A 46 -17.44 -0.44 10.44
N GLY A 47 -16.79 0.72 10.26
CA GLY A 47 -17.28 1.78 9.37
C GLY A 47 -16.84 1.63 7.90
N ASN A 48 -15.96 0.67 7.58
CA ASN A 48 -15.47 0.47 6.22
C ASN A 48 -16.26 -0.63 5.49
N ALA A 49 -17.30 -0.25 4.75
CA ALA A 49 -18.14 -1.18 4.02
C ALA A 49 -17.43 -1.96 2.89
N MET A 50 -16.24 -1.51 2.48
CA MET A 50 -15.43 -2.19 1.44
C MET A 50 -14.45 -3.21 2.02
N ALA A 51 -14.22 -3.22 3.33
CA ALA A 51 -13.30 -4.18 3.94
C ALA A 51 -13.89 -5.59 3.87
N LYS A 52 -13.04 -6.55 3.47
CA LYS A 52 -13.43 -7.95 3.55
C LYS A 52 -13.58 -8.36 5.02
N ALA A 53 -14.41 -9.36 5.27
CA ALA A 53 -14.44 -9.98 6.60
C ALA A 53 -13.09 -10.61 6.93
N SER A 54 -12.66 -10.46 8.20
CA SER A 54 -11.42 -11.09 8.67
C SER A 54 -10.14 -10.66 7.91
N VAL A 55 -9.91 -9.36 7.76
CA VAL A 55 -8.79 -8.79 7.00
C VAL A 55 -7.52 -8.64 7.85
N ILE A 56 -6.36 -8.85 7.23
CA ILE A 56 -5.07 -8.34 7.72
C ILE A 56 -4.93 -6.93 7.17
N PRO A 57 -4.88 -5.88 8.01
CA PRO A 57 -4.77 -4.50 7.54
C PRO A 57 -3.37 -4.14 7.06
N GLY A 58 -3.19 -2.88 6.64
CA GLY A 58 -1.89 -2.27 6.31
C GLY A 58 -1.60 -2.19 4.82
N HIS A 59 -1.35 -0.97 4.35
CA HIS A 59 -1.03 -0.64 2.96
C HIS A 59 0.05 0.44 2.82
N GLU A 60 0.50 1.02 3.91
CA GLU A 60 1.59 1.99 3.99
C GLU A 60 2.90 1.25 4.31
N ILE A 61 3.68 0.85 3.30
CA ILE A 61 4.65 -0.23 3.41
C ILE A 61 6.09 0.25 3.20
N GLY A 62 6.96 -0.15 4.14
CA GLY A 62 8.41 -0.14 3.96
C GLY A 62 8.96 -1.56 4.17
N ALA A 63 9.58 -2.13 3.14
CA ALA A 63 9.97 -3.52 3.12
C ALA A 63 11.34 -3.74 2.44
N GLU A 64 11.80 -4.98 2.49
CA GLU A 64 13.00 -5.47 1.82
C GLU A 64 12.67 -6.68 0.97
N ILE A 65 13.21 -6.77 -0.26
CA ILE A 65 13.08 -7.93 -1.12
C ILE A 65 13.93 -9.07 -0.57
N VAL A 66 13.33 -10.21 -0.26
CA VAL A 66 14.03 -11.39 0.30
C VAL A 66 13.96 -12.62 -0.61
N GLU A 67 13.06 -12.64 -1.62
CA GLU A 67 13.00 -13.68 -2.63
C GLU A 67 12.45 -13.09 -3.94
N ILE A 68 12.86 -13.65 -5.07
CA ILE A 68 12.48 -13.18 -6.41
C ILE A 68 12.08 -14.40 -7.24
N GLY A 69 10.84 -14.41 -7.69
CA GLY A 69 10.32 -15.43 -8.59
C GLY A 69 10.87 -15.31 -10.03
N SER A 70 10.69 -16.33 -10.85
CA SER A 70 11.09 -16.28 -12.25
C SER A 70 10.32 -15.20 -13.02
N GLY A 71 10.90 -14.66 -14.10
CA GLY A 71 10.27 -13.64 -14.94
C GLY A 71 10.23 -12.23 -14.33
N VAL A 72 10.81 -12.01 -13.16
CA VAL A 72 10.97 -10.67 -12.55
C VAL A 72 12.16 -9.97 -13.22
N PRO A 73 12.05 -8.66 -13.57
CA PRO A 73 13.14 -7.92 -14.19
C PRO A 73 14.39 -7.83 -13.32
N ASN A 74 15.56 -7.88 -13.95
CA ASN A 74 16.87 -7.78 -13.27
C ASN A 74 17.12 -6.43 -12.56
N SER A 75 16.25 -5.45 -12.72
CA SER A 75 16.28 -4.19 -11.98
C SER A 75 15.90 -4.35 -10.51
N LEU A 76 15.12 -5.38 -10.16
CA LEU A 76 14.81 -5.74 -8.79
C LEU A 76 15.81 -6.78 -8.27
N LYS A 77 16.40 -6.53 -7.11
CA LYS A 77 17.44 -7.39 -6.51
C LYS A 77 17.13 -7.68 -5.05
N LEU A 78 17.63 -8.81 -4.58
CA LEU A 78 17.59 -9.16 -3.15
C LEU A 78 18.24 -8.05 -2.30
N GLY A 79 17.67 -7.78 -1.13
CA GLY A 79 18.13 -6.77 -0.20
C GLY A 79 17.70 -5.33 -0.53
N MET A 80 17.07 -5.10 -1.68
CA MET A 80 16.57 -3.75 -2.00
C MET A 80 15.48 -3.32 -1.03
N THR A 81 15.59 -2.06 -0.58
CA THR A 81 14.51 -1.37 0.13
C THR A 81 13.43 -0.95 -0.86
N VAL A 82 12.18 -1.21 -0.52
CA VAL A 82 11.04 -0.96 -1.40
C VAL A 82 9.85 -0.40 -0.65
N THR A 83 8.99 0.33 -1.37
CA THR A 83 7.58 0.50 -1.03
C THR A 83 6.70 -0.23 -2.04
N VAL A 84 5.38 -0.14 -1.86
CA VAL A 84 4.42 -0.91 -2.66
C VAL A 84 3.29 0.00 -3.15
N ASN A 85 2.86 -0.21 -4.39
CA ASN A 85 1.57 0.30 -4.84
C ASN A 85 0.48 -0.67 -4.33
N PRO A 86 -0.36 -0.29 -3.35
CA PRO A 86 -1.28 -1.21 -2.70
C PRO A 86 -2.52 -1.56 -3.53
N TYR A 87 -2.71 -0.91 -4.68
CA TYR A 87 -3.89 -1.06 -5.52
C TYR A 87 -3.68 -2.08 -6.63
N THR A 88 -4.69 -2.91 -6.89
CA THR A 88 -4.71 -3.77 -8.08
C THR A 88 -5.32 -3.04 -9.28
N ASN A 89 -5.19 -3.65 -10.45
CA ASN A 89 -5.90 -3.23 -11.65
C ASN A 89 -6.03 -4.42 -12.61
N CYS A 90 -7.19 -4.59 -13.22
CA CYS A 90 -7.47 -5.76 -14.05
C CYS A 90 -6.88 -5.69 -15.47
N GLY A 91 -6.55 -4.49 -15.96
CA GLY A 91 -5.99 -4.27 -17.30
C GLY A 91 -7.02 -4.24 -18.45
N TYR A 92 -8.22 -4.79 -18.27
CA TYR A 92 -9.20 -4.98 -19.36
C TYR A 92 -10.51 -4.17 -19.24
N CYS A 93 -10.87 -3.67 -18.05
CA CYS A 93 -12.08 -2.84 -17.90
C CYS A 93 -11.94 -1.50 -18.63
N SER A 94 -13.04 -0.78 -18.79
CA SER A 94 -13.08 0.51 -19.49
C SER A 94 -12.06 1.50 -18.93
N SER A 95 -11.98 1.64 -17.60
CA SER A 95 -11.03 2.52 -16.94
C SER A 95 -9.58 2.12 -17.21
N CYS A 96 -9.25 0.82 -17.12
CA CYS A 96 -7.90 0.32 -17.38
C CYS A 96 -7.46 0.53 -18.83
N ARG A 97 -8.34 0.28 -19.80
CA ARG A 97 -8.06 0.56 -21.23
C ARG A 97 -7.80 2.03 -21.50
N ASN A 98 -8.39 2.92 -20.70
CA ASN A 98 -8.14 4.36 -20.74
C ASN A 98 -7.00 4.80 -19.81
N ARG A 99 -6.18 3.89 -19.28
CA ARG A 99 -5.06 4.14 -18.36
C ARG A 99 -5.46 4.85 -17.06
N ARG A 100 -6.71 4.74 -16.66
CA ARG A 100 -7.25 5.24 -15.38
C ARG A 100 -7.30 4.10 -14.37
N TYR A 101 -6.13 3.55 -14.02
CA TYR A 101 -6.00 2.36 -13.18
C TYR A 101 -6.60 2.55 -11.78
N ASN A 102 -6.56 3.76 -11.25
CA ASN A 102 -7.16 4.15 -9.98
C ASN A 102 -8.69 4.04 -9.95
N ALA A 103 -9.34 4.01 -11.11
CA ALA A 103 -10.79 3.83 -11.27
C ALA A 103 -11.14 2.44 -11.83
N CYS A 104 -10.27 1.45 -11.62
CA CYS A 104 -10.53 0.08 -12.04
C CYS A 104 -11.76 -0.49 -11.32
N GLU A 105 -12.69 -1.07 -12.09
CA GLU A 105 -13.92 -1.70 -11.55
C GLU A 105 -13.62 -2.90 -10.64
N HIS A 106 -12.45 -3.53 -10.83
CA HIS A 106 -11.99 -4.70 -10.09
C HIS A 106 -10.77 -4.36 -9.22
N ASN A 107 -10.69 -3.11 -8.74
CA ASN A 107 -9.61 -2.73 -7.84
C ASN A 107 -9.79 -3.42 -6.48
N GLU A 108 -8.71 -3.99 -6.00
CA GLU A 108 -8.59 -4.50 -4.63
C GLU A 108 -7.40 -3.82 -3.95
N THR A 109 -7.65 -3.22 -2.83
CA THR A 109 -6.61 -2.54 -2.03
C THR A 109 -6.10 -3.47 -0.93
N LEU A 110 -4.78 -3.54 -0.76
CA LEU A 110 -4.15 -4.22 0.38
C LEU A 110 -4.71 -3.67 1.69
N GLY A 111 -5.04 -4.57 2.62
CA GLY A 111 -5.58 -4.21 3.93
C GLY A 111 -7.04 -3.78 3.92
N VAL A 112 -7.73 -3.87 2.77
CA VAL A 112 -9.16 -3.55 2.63
C VAL A 112 -9.91 -4.72 2.00
N GLN A 113 -9.88 -4.87 0.69
CA GLN A 113 -10.54 -5.99 0.00
C GLN A 113 -9.70 -7.27 -0.01
N ARG A 114 -8.39 -7.16 0.19
CA ARG A 114 -7.44 -8.26 0.31
C ARG A 114 -6.51 -8.04 1.49
N ASP A 115 -5.87 -9.11 1.97
CA ASP A 115 -4.95 -9.02 3.10
C ASP A 115 -3.78 -8.09 2.81
N GLY A 116 -3.42 -7.28 3.80
CA GLY A 116 -2.39 -6.27 3.75
C GLY A 116 -1.09 -6.70 4.43
N ALA A 117 -0.31 -5.70 4.78
CA ALA A 117 1.09 -5.85 5.19
C ALA A 117 1.33 -5.89 6.71
N MET A 118 0.28 -5.92 7.54
CA MET A 118 0.49 -6.14 8.98
C MET A 118 0.81 -7.60 9.29
N CYS A 119 1.86 -8.12 8.61
CA CYS A 119 2.40 -9.47 8.71
C CYS A 119 3.93 -9.43 8.54
N GLU A 120 4.62 -10.55 8.72
CA GLU A 120 6.08 -10.58 8.60
C GLU A 120 6.55 -10.63 7.14
N TYR A 121 5.79 -11.29 6.25
CA TYR A 121 6.13 -11.45 4.83
C TYR A 121 4.90 -11.28 3.95
N LEU A 122 5.12 -10.72 2.74
CA LEU A 122 4.08 -10.49 1.75
C LEU A 122 4.63 -10.80 0.35
N ALA A 123 3.93 -11.65 -0.42
CA ALA A 123 4.25 -11.90 -1.82
C ALA A 123 3.36 -11.03 -2.72
N LEU A 124 3.96 -10.39 -3.71
CA LEU A 124 3.28 -9.47 -4.62
C LEU A 124 3.83 -9.57 -6.04
N PRO A 125 3.00 -9.32 -7.07
CA PRO A 125 3.48 -9.11 -8.43
C PRO A 125 4.54 -8.00 -8.47
N TRP A 126 5.65 -8.24 -9.15
CA TRP A 126 6.78 -7.31 -9.22
C TRP A 126 6.40 -5.90 -9.69
N GLN A 127 5.38 -5.77 -10.54
CA GLN A 127 4.88 -4.48 -11.05
C GLN A 127 4.30 -3.57 -9.97
N LYS A 128 4.00 -4.12 -8.80
CA LYS A 128 3.49 -3.38 -7.64
C LYS A 128 4.58 -2.96 -6.68
N VAL A 129 5.79 -3.43 -6.87
CA VAL A 129 6.95 -3.16 -6.01
C VAL A 129 7.76 -2.00 -6.58
N ILE A 130 8.01 -1.00 -5.76
CA ILE A 130 8.69 0.24 -6.13
C ILE A 130 10.01 0.30 -5.35
N PRO A 131 11.16 0.07 -6.02
CA PRO A 131 12.46 0.20 -5.38
C PRO A 131 12.74 1.66 -5.04
N VAL A 132 13.35 1.87 -3.88
CA VAL A 132 13.68 3.22 -3.38
C VAL A 132 15.14 3.24 -2.94
N GLU A 133 15.92 4.12 -3.54
CA GLU A 133 17.34 4.29 -3.22
C GLU A 133 17.53 5.44 -2.22
N GLY A 134 18.46 5.28 -1.27
CA GLY A 134 18.84 6.33 -0.33
C GLY A 134 17.82 6.64 0.77
N ILE A 135 16.70 5.91 0.82
CA ILE A 135 15.63 6.11 1.82
C ILE A 135 15.51 4.84 2.67
N SER A 136 15.42 5.01 3.98
CA SER A 136 15.24 3.87 4.90
C SER A 136 13.86 3.22 4.73
N ALA A 137 13.74 1.94 5.03
CA ALA A 137 12.45 1.24 5.00
C ALA A 137 11.39 1.91 5.91
N ARG A 138 11.81 2.55 7.00
CA ARG A 138 10.91 3.34 7.85
C ARG A 138 10.29 4.50 7.07
N ASN A 139 11.09 5.23 6.33
CA ASN A 139 10.62 6.38 5.55
C ASN A 139 9.84 5.93 4.30
N CYS A 140 10.09 4.73 3.78
CA CYS A 140 9.29 4.17 2.70
C CYS A 140 7.82 3.99 3.09
N ALA A 141 7.53 3.69 4.36
CA ALA A 141 6.15 3.53 4.83
C ALA A 141 5.31 4.83 4.78
N ILE A 142 5.95 6.01 4.67
CA ILE A 142 5.21 7.28 4.55
C ILE A 142 4.99 7.72 3.09
N ILE A 143 5.55 7.01 2.11
CA ILE A 143 5.44 7.38 0.68
C ILE A 143 3.98 7.31 0.21
N GLU A 144 3.27 6.24 0.58
CA GLU A 144 1.87 6.07 0.17
C GLU A 144 0.99 7.23 0.67
N PRO A 145 0.88 7.53 1.98
CA PRO A 145 0.02 8.61 2.45
C PRO A 145 0.44 10.01 1.96
N MET A 146 1.75 10.26 1.77
CA MET A 146 2.22 11.50 1.14
C MET A 146 1.79 11.60 -0.32
N SER A 147 1.80 10.49 -1.06
CA SER A 147 1.38 10.46 -2.46
C SER A 147 -0.09 10.86 -2.63
N VAL A 148 -0.95 10.59 -1.66
CA VAL A 148 -2.35 11.03 -1.63
C VAL A 148 -2.44 12.56 -1.58
N GLY A 149 -1.65 13.19 -0.69
CA GLY A 149 -1.56 14.67 -0.61
C GLY A 149 -1.04 15.28 -1.90
N PHE A 150 0.03 14.73 -2.47
CA PHE A 150 0.60 15.14 -3.75
C PHE A 150 -0.43 15.03 -4.89
N HIS A 151 -1.18 13.93 -4.93
CA HIS A 151 -2.24 13.75 -5.90
C HIS A 151 -3.35 14.81 -5.77
N ALA A 152 -3.75 15.14 -4.54
CA ALA A 152 -4.77 16.16 -4.28
C ALA A 152 -4.34 17.52 -4.84
N VAL A 153 -3.10 17.98 -4.59
CA VAL A 153 -2.57 19.25 -5.12
C VAL A 153 -2.50 19.23 -6.65
N ASN A 154 -2.02 18.12 -7.24
CA ASN A 154 -2.00 17.96 -8.69
C ASN A 154 -3.41 18.01 -9.31
N ARG A 155 -4.42 17.44 -8.64
CA ARG A 155 -5.82 17.50 -9.09
C ARG A 155 -6.44 18.90 -8.96
N ALA A 156 -6.02 19.66 -7.96
CA ALA A 156 -6.44 21.04 -7.76
C ALA A 156 -5.80 22.00 -8.79
N GLN A 157 -4.79 21.56 -9.54
CA GLN A 157 -4.07 22.36 -10.54
C GLN A 157 -3.49 23.66 -9.95
N VAL A 158 -3.00 23.59 -8.70
CA VAL A 158 -2.39 24.71 -7.98
C VAL A 158 -1.20 25.26 -8.78
N VAL A 159 -1.11 26.58 -8.89
CA VAL A 159 -0.01 27.31 -9.53
C VAL A 159 0.65 28.28 -8.55
N ASP A 160 1.83 28.77 -8.88
CA ASP A 160 2.69 29.58 -7.98
C ASP A 160 2.04 30.91 -7.51
N THR A 161 0.99 31.38 -8.19
CA THR A 161 0.25 32.58 -7.83
C THR A 161 -0.93 32.33 -6.89
N ASP A 162 -1.23 31.06 -6.62
CA ASP A 162 -2.35 30.70 -5.76
C ASP A 162 -2.01 30.84 -4.27
N THR A 163 -3.04 31.17 -3.48
CA THR A 163 -3.02 31.07 -2.03
C THR A 163 -3.80 29.82 -1.62
N VAL A 164 -3.12 28.87 -1.01
CA VAL A 164 -3.71 27.57 -0.65
C VAL A 164 -3.83 27.44 0.86
N MET A 165 -4.97 26.97 1.33
CA MET A 165 -5.19 26.63 2.73
C MET A 165 -5.36 25.13 2.89
N VAL A 166 -4.53 24.50 3.73
CA VAL A 166 -4.65 23.08 4.07
C VAL A 166 -5.25 22.95 5.47
N ILE A 167 -6.39 22.26 5.57
CA ILE A 167 -7.07 22.02 6.85
C ILE A 167 -6.75 20.62 7.32
N GLY A 168 -5.97 20.52 8.40
CA GLY A 168 -5.47 19.27 8.97
C GLY A 168 -4.02 18.97 8.58
N CYS A 169 -3.18 18.70 9.59
CA CYS A 169 -1.74 18.40 9.45
C CYS A 169 -1.42 16.93 9.77
N GLY A 170 -2.30 16.01 9.39
CA GLY A 170 -1.97 14.58 9.31
C GLY A 170 -1.08 14.30 8.10
N MET A 171 -0.70 13.03 7.88
CA MET A 171 0.24 12.66 6.81
C MET A 171 -0.20 13.14 5.42
N VAL A 172 -1.49 13.03 5.10
CA VAL A 172 -2.04 13.53 3.81
C VAL A 172 -1.93 15.05 3.71
N GLY A 173 -2.27 15.78 4.78
CA GLY A 173 -2.15 17.24 4.83
C GLY A 173 -0.70 17.72 4.71
N ILE A 174 0.23 17.06 5.40
CA ILE A 174 1.68 17.32 5.25
C ILE A 174 2.11 17.05 3.82
N GLY A 175 1.68 15.95 3.21
CA GLY A 175 1.95 15.64 1.80
C GLY A 175 1.46 16.74 0.85
N ALA A 176 0.31 17.36 1.14
CA ALA A 176 -0.19 18.50 0.36
C ALA A 176 0.63 19.78 0.57
N ILE A 177 1.13 20.03 1.79
CA ILE A 177 1.92 21.24 2.11
C ILE A 177 3.31 21.22 1.46
N VAL A 178 3.93 20.03 1.38
CA VAL A 178 5.30 19.90 0.86
C VAL A 178 5.36 19.69 -0.67
N ARG A 179 4.20 19.58 -1.34
CA ARG A 179 4.10 19.44 -2.79
C ARG A 179 4.29 20.80 -3.48
#